data_0c4a2845684decfa2b2a362a1c8c1309
#
_entry.id   0c4a2845684decfa2b2a362a1c8c1309
#
_cell.length_a   1.000
_cell.length_b   1.000
_cell.length_c   1.000
_cell.angle_alpha   90.00
_cell.angle_beta   90.00
_cell.angle_gamma   90.00
#
_symmetry.space_group_name_H-M   'P 1'
#
loop_
_entity.id
_entity.type
_entity.pdbx_description
1 polymer ?
#
loop_
_entity_poly.entity_id
_entity_poly.type
_entity_poly.pdbx_seq_one_letter_code
_entity_poly.pdbx_strand_id
1 'polypeptide(L)'
;MEQIAPSRVKALKLDGLVPGVYLIGAGPGAADLITVRGSRILAQADIVFYDALIDLSMLDWCSSTKLVQVGKRCGSHSSSQHFINKQLVDAASKYSVVVRLKGGDPLIFGRAQEEIDALEKANIPYEIVPGITTALAASAELKQPPTTRELSRTLTLTTLPGRCAHEDHKTAIYYMARDQLSEVATTLITQGYSADTPVCLMESVSLPAQRSFACTLDQLRFGDVHNHFLDKQPVVVMVGEVYRKKLQTLFPFIESQNHFNLLQKAS
;
A
#
# COMPACT_ATOMS: atom_id res chain seq x y z
N MET A 1 13.61 -25.74 8.45
CA MET A 1 13.64 -24.29 8.23
C MET A 1 13.75 -23.64 9.61
N GLU A 2 14.96 -23.24 10.00
CA GLU A 2 15.19 -22.54 11.26
C GLU A 2 14.55 -21.14 11.18
N GLN A 3 13.69 -20.83 12.14
CA GLN A 3 13.17 -19.47 12.34
C GLN A 3 14.36 -18.59 12.76
N ILE A 4 14.75 -17.67 11.89
CA ILE A 4 15.74 -16.63 12.23
C ILE A 4 15.09 -15.72 13.28
N ALA A 5 15.53 -15.87 14.52
CA ALA A 5 15.03 -15.09 15.63
C ALA A 5 15.27 -13.58 15.44
N PRO A 6 14.34 -12.70 15.89
CA PRO A 6 14.44 -11.24 15.71
C PRO A 6 15.63 -10.57 16.42
N SER A 7 16.45 -11.32 17.13
CA SER A 7 17.52 -10.81 18.00
C SER A 7 18.73 -10.17 17.29
N ARG A 8 18.87 -10.28 15.97
CA ARG A 8 20.02 -9.74 15.23
C ARG A 8 19.89 -8.28 14.76
N VAL A 9 18.69 -7.67 14.81
CA VAL A 9 18.51 -6.26 14.42
C VAL A 9 18.93 -5.27 15.53
N LYS A 10 19.16 -5.74 16.74
CA LYS A 10 19.53 -4.92 17.93
C LYS A 10 20.86 -4.16 17.87
N ALA A 11 21.67 -4.33 16.83
CA ALA A 11 23.08 -3.94 16.91
C ALA A 11 23.51 -2.69 16.13
N LEU A 12 22.61 -1.96 15.47
CA LEU A 12 23.02 -0.83 14.65
C LEU A 12 22.26 0.45 15.03
N LYS A 13 22.62 1.06 16.16
CA LYS A 13 22.21 2.43 16.46
C LYS A 13 22.72 3.35 15.33
N LEU A 14 21.90 4.33 14.93
CA LEU A 14 22.37 5.48 14.17
C LEU A 14 22.97 6.45 15.18
N ASP A 15 24.27 6.69 15.09
CA ASP A 15 24.91 7.74 15.86
C ASP A 15 24.42 9.10 15.34
N GLY A 16 24.03 9.98 16.23
CA GLY A 16 23.71 11.36 15.90
C GLY A 16 22.30 11.65 15.38
N LEU A 17 21.27 10.90 15.82
CA LEU A 17 19.88 11.31 15.57
C LEU A 17 19.63 12.71 16.15
N VAL A 18 19.16 13.61 15.31
CA VAL A 18 18.76 14.96 15.72
C VAL A 18 17.37 14.90 16.36
N PRO A 19 17.12 15.61 17.49
CA PRO A 19 15.78 15.70 18.04
C PRO A 19 14.79 16.25 17.00
N GLY A 20 13.65 15.55 16.83
CA GLY A 20 12.64 15.93 15.85
C GLY A 20 11.65 14.81 15.55
N VAL A 21 10.87 15.01 14.47
CA VAL A 21 9.86 14.08 13.99
C VAL A 21 10.36 13.34 12.75
N TYR A 22 10.26 12.03 12.75
CA TYR A 22 10.67 11.16 11.64
C TYR A 22 9.42 10.51 11.00
N LEU A 23 9.09 10.94 9.78
CA LEU A 23 8.03 10.31 8.98
C LEU A 23 8.65 9.11 8.25
N ILE A 24 8.35 7.91 8.71
CA ILE A 24 8.98 6.68 8.24
C ILE A 24 7.99 5.84 7.44
N GLY A 25 8.36 5.43 6.24
CA GLY A 25 7.63 4.43 5.46
C GLY A 25 7.83 3.04 6.04
N ALA A 26 6.74 2.42 6.47
CA ALA A 26 6.70 1.05 7.00
C ALA A 26 6.81 -0.01 5.90
N GLY A 27 6.71 0.38 4.63
CA GLY A 27 6.60 -0.58 3.53
C GLY A 27 5.18 -1.08 3.29
N PRO A 28 5.00 -2.06 2.38
CA PRO A 28 3.69 -2.46 1.86
C PRO A 28 2.89 -3.40 2.78
N GLY A 29 3.55 -3.98 3.78
CA GLY A 29 2.96 -4.97 4.69
C GLY A 29 4.03 -5.68 5.49
N ALA A 30 4.78 -6.63 4.90
CA ALA A 30 5.79 -7.41 5.58
C ALA A 30 6.84 -6.53 6.28
N ALA A 31 7.15 -6.86 7.53
CA ALA A 31 8.02 -6.04 8.38
C ALA A 31 9.45 -5.91 7.83
N ASP A 32 9.97 -6.95 7.17
CA ASP A 32 11.31 -6.97 6.58
C ASP A 32 11.46 -6.10 5.32
N LEU A 33 10.36 -5.55 4.80
CA LEU A 33 10.35 -4.58 3.70
C LEU A 33 10.49 -3.13 4.15
N ILE A 34 10.67 -2.86 5.43
CA ILE A 34 11.08 -1.55 5.92
C ILE A 34 12.52 -1.26 5.49
N THR A 35 12.84 0.01 5.25
CA THR A 35 14.24 0.39 4.97
C THR A 35 15.11 0.21 6.21
N VAL A 36 16.41 -0.11 6.00
CA VAL A 36 17.39 -0.20 7.09
C VAL A 36 17.48 1.08 7.92
N ARG A 37 17.37 2.27 7.27
CA ARG A 37 17.31 3.54 7.99
C ARG A 37 16.07 3.63 8.86
N GLY A 38 14.90 3.29 8.31
CA GLY A 38 13.64 3.32 9.04
C GLY A 38 13.65 2.42 10.28
N SER A 39 14.14 1.18 10.16
CA SER A 39 14.20 0.24 11.28
C SER A 39 15.16 0.71 12.38
N ARG A 40 16.29 1.34 12.00
CA ARG A 40 17.28 1.87 12.97
C ARG A 40 16.73 3.05 13.76
N ILE A 41 16.00 3.97 13.11
CA ILE A 41 15.37 5.11 13.78
C ILE A 41 14.23 4.60 14.67
N LEU A 42 13.40 3.70 14.16
CA LEU A 42 12.26 3.11 14.88
C LEU A 42 12.72 2.45 16.20
N ALA A 43 13.85 1.74 16.19
CA ALA A 43 14.43 1.10 17.37
C ALA A 43 14.94 2.10 18.45
N GLN A 44 15.07 3.38 18.13
CA GLN A 44 15.54 4.44 19.01
C GLN A 44 14.47 5.49 19.32
N ALA A 45 13.23 5.24 18.87
CA ALA A 45 12.12 6.17 19.09
C ALA A 45 11.70 6.24 20.57
N ASP A 46 11.41 7.44 21.07
CA ASP A 46 10.80 7.65 22.38
C ASP A 46 9.28 7.43 22.32
N ILE A 47 8.67 7.79 21.18
CA ILE A 47 7.25 7.60 20.91
C ILE A 47 7.04 7.27 19.44
N VAL A 48 6.13 6.35 19.14
CA VAL A 48 5.73 5.96 17.78
C VAL A 48 4.23 6.16 17.59
N PHE A 49 3.88 6.99 16.61
CA PHE A 49 2.52 7.10 16.08
C PHE A 49 2.42 6.23 14.82
N TYR A 50 1.58 5.21 14.83
CA TYR A 50 1.53 4.23 13.74
C TYR A 50 0.13 4.04 13.14
N ASP A 51 0.07 3.77 11.83
CA ASP A 51 -1.16 3.52 11.09
C ASP A 51 -1.71 2.11 11.35
N ALA A 52 -3.02 1.93 11.17
CA ALA A 52 -3.70 0.65 11.37
C ALA A 52 -3.32 -0.46 10.36
N LEU A 53 -2.65 -0.12 9.26
CA LEU A 53 -2.29 -1.04 8.18
C LEU A 53 -0.83 -1.50 8.21
N ILE A 54 -0.05 -1.14 9.23
CA ILE A 54 1.31 -1.65 9.39
C ILE A 54 1.31 -3.07 9.96
N ASP A 55 2.38 -3.82 9.72
CA ASP A 55 2.65 -5.06 10.45
C ASP A 55 3.07 -4.73 11.88
N LEU A 56 2.28 -5.18 12.85
CA LEU A 56 2.53 -4.88 14.27
C LEU A 56 3.83 -5.49 14.80
N SER A 57 4.39 -6.52 14.14
CA SER A 57 5.68 -7.09 14.51
C SER A 57 6.84 -6.10 14.40
N MET A 58 6.68 -5.02 13.60
CA MET A 58 7.65 -3.90 13.58
C MET A 58 7.76 -3.19 14.93
N LEU A 59 6.71 -3.19 15.74
CA LEU A 59 6.68 -2.53 17.04
C LEU A 59 7.49 -3.30 18.09
N ASP A 60 7.80 -4.57 17.85
CA ASP A 60 8.66 -5.38 18.72
C ASP A 60 10.11 -4.86 18.74
N TRP A 61 10.50 -4.05 17.74
CA TRP A 61 11.80 -3.39 17.72
C TRP A 61 11.89 -2.19 18.68
N CYS A 62 10.75 -1.74 19.21
CA CYS A 62 10.61 -0.57 20.04
C CYS A 62 10.63 -0.96 21.55
N SER A 63 11.78 -1.24 22.15
CA SER A 63 11.90 -1.92 23.44
C SER A 63 11.47 -1.11 24.69
N SER A 64 11.27 0.19 24.61
CA SER A 64 10.86 1.06 25.74
C SER A 64 10.04 2.25 25.28
N THR A 65 9.43 2.15 24.12
CA THR A 65 8.80 3.23 23.37
C THR A 65 7.32 3.33 23.69
N LYS A 66 6.80 4.54 23.81
CA LYS A 66 5.37 4.76 23.86
C LYS A 66 4.75 4.53 22.48
N LEU A 67 3.79 3.63 22.38
CA LEU A 67 3.11 3.30 21.13
C LEU A 67 1.72 3.93 21.08
N VAL A 68 1.41 4.64 20.00
CA VAL A 68 0.13 5.34 19.81
C VAL A 68 -0.41 4.98 18.43
N GLN A 69 -1.50 4.23 18.40
CA GLN A 69 -2.19 3.96 17.14
C GLN A 69 -2.95 5.22 16.71
N VAL A 70 -2.69 5.66 15.46
CA VAL A 70 -3.40 6.75 14.80
C VAL A 70 -4.01 6.25 13.51
N GLY A 71 -5.19 6.76 13.18
CA GLY A 71 -5.95 6.21 12.05
C GLY A 71 -6.67 4.91 12.41
N LYS A 72 -7.63 4.52 11.57
CA LYS A 72 -8.41 3.29 11.71
C LYS A 72 -8.53 2.63 10.34
N ARG A 73 -8.78 1.32 10.33
CA ARG A 73 -9.13 0.58 9.09
C ARG A 73 -10.41 1.17 8.48
N CYS A 74 -10.56 1.07 7.15
CA CYS A 74 -11.74 1.55 6.42
C CYS A 74 -13.06 1.24 7.13
N GLY A 75 -13.97 2.24 7.17
CA GLY A 75 -15.34 2.08 7.71
C GLY A 75 -15.53 2.48 9.17
N SER A 76 -14.53 2.96 9.89
CA SER A 76 -14.69 3.55 11.23
C SER A 76 -14.29 5.02 11.25
N HIS A 77 -14.90 5.85 12.12
CA HIS A 77 -14.53 7.26 12.25
C HIS A 77 -13.02 7.40 12.46
N SER A 78 -12.32 7.94 11.47
CA SER A 78 -10.87 8.23 11.58
C SER A 78 -10.66 9.38 12.55
N SER A 79 -9.57 9.34 13.32
CA SER A 79 -9.06 10.55 13.96
C SER A 79 -8.88 11.60 12.87
N SER A 80 -9.38 12.82 13.08
CA SER A 80 -9.21 13.86 12.06
C SER A 80 -7.71 14.07 11.84
N GLN A 81 -7.27 14.32 10.62
CA GLN A 81 -5.86 14.58 10.33
C GLN A 81 -5.32 15.73 11.21
N HIS A 82 -6.17 16.73 11.47
CA HIS A 82 -5.84 17.81 12.38
C HIS A 82 -5.45 17.33 13.79
N PHE A 83 -6.15 16.30 14.31
CA PHE A 83 -5.82 15.73 15.61
C PHE A 83 -4.48 14.99 15.59
N ILE A 84 -4.18 14.24 14.51
CA ILE A 84 -2.88 13.57 14.33
C ILE A 84 -1.77 14.60 14.27
N ASN A 85 -1.94 15.67 13.47
CA ASN A 85 -0.97 16.75 13.34
C ASN A 85 -0.68 17.40 14.70
N LYS A 86 -1.74 17.71 15.47
CA LYS A 86 -1.60 18.25 16.82
C LYS A 86 -0.83 17.31 17.74
N GLN A 87 -1.11 16.01 17.70
CA GLN A 87 -0.39 15.03 18.54
C GLN A 87 1.11 14.96 18.21
N LEU A 88 1.49 15.05 16.91
CA LEU A 88 2.90 15.08 16.51
C LEU A 88 3.62 16.32 17.04
N VAL A 89 2.99 17.50 16.92
CA VAL A 89 3.53 18.76 17.44
C VAL A 89 3.67 18.72 18.98
N ASP A 90 2.63 18.25 19.68
CA ASP A 90 2.64 18.14 21.15
C ASP A 90 3.69 17.10 21.63
N ALA A 91 3.93 16.04 20.85
CA ALA A 91 4.94 15.03 21.18
C ALA A 91 6.36 15.56 21.00
N ALA A 92 6.64 16.31 19.95
CA ALA A 92 7.96 16.87 19.69
C ALA A 92 8.44 17.84 20.78
N SER A 93 7.53 18.42 21.58
CA SER A 93 7.90 19.24 22.75
C SER A 93 8.31 18.41 23.97
N LYS A 94 8.07 17.09 23.99
CA LYS A 94 8.24 16.22 25.16
C LYS A 94 9.23 15.08 24.94
N TYR A 95 9.47 14.71 23.68
CA TYR A 95 10.28 13.58 23.27
C TYR A 95 11.32 14.02 22.26
N SER A 96 12.51 13.44 22.32
CA SER A 96 13.61 13.77 21.42
C SER A 96 13.42 13.10 20.06
N VAL A 97 13.03 11.83 20.01
CA VAL A 97 12.83 11.06 18.77
C VAL A 97 11.38 10.64 18.66
N VAL A 98 10.62 11.39 17.87
CA VAL A 98 9.21 11.12 17.58
C VAL A 98 9.11 10.43 16.23
N VAL A 99 8.55 9.24 16.16
CA VAL A 99 8.34 8.52 14.89
C VAL A 99 6.87 8.57 14.50
N ARG A 100 6.61 8.93 13.25
CA ARG A 100 5.35 8.73 12.55
C ARG A 100 5.53 7.60 11.53
N LEU A 101 5.09 6.38 11.87
CA LEU A 101 5.21 5.17 11.04
C LEU A 101 3.98 5.04 10.14
N LYS A 102 4.17 5.16 8.82
CA LYS A 102 3.13 5.23 7.79
C LYS A 102 3.21 4.03 6.86
N GLY A 103 2.08 3.41 6.53
CA GLY A 103 2.05 2.31 5.55
C GLY A 103 2.58 2.74 4.17
N GLY A 104 3.30 1.87 3.49
CA GLY A 104 3.92 2.14 2.20
C GLY A 104 5.04 3.17 2.27
N ASP A 105 4.98 4.18 1.41
CA ASP A 105 5.85 5.35 1.40
C ASP A 105 5.09 6.57 1.93
N PRO A 106 5.66 7.41 2.81
CA PRO A 106 4.97 8.56 3.41
C PRO A 106 4.45 9.57 2.40
N LEU A 107 5.13 9.71 1.25
CA LEU A 107 4.83 10.72 0.22
C LEU A 107 3.85 10.23 -0.84
N ILE A 108 3.50 8.93 -0.87
CA ILE A 108 2.56 8.37 -1.84
C ILE A 108 1.19 8.16 -1.20
N PHE A 109 0.24 9.07 -1.46
CA PHE A 109 -1.13 9.08 -0.94
C PHE A 109 -1.25 8.98 0.60
N GLY A 110 -0.15 9.32 1.31
CA GLY A 110 -0.04 9.20 2.77
C GLY A 110 -0.44 10.46 3.54
N ARG A 111 -0.96 11.52 2.89
CA ARG A 111 -1.30 12.82 3.50
C ARG A 111 -0.14 13.47 4.26
N ALA A 112 1.12 13.16 3.86
CA ALA A 112 2.30 13.67 4.55
C ALA A 112 2.41 15.20 4.49
N GLN A 113 1.90 15.84 3.42
CA GLN A 113 1.96 17.30 3.30
C GLN A 113 1.26 18.00 4.46
N GLU A 114 0.11 17.50 4.92
CA GLU A 114 -0.62 18.08 6.04
C GLU A 114 0.15 17.94 7.38
N GLU A 115 0.90 16.84 7.55
CA GLU A 115 1.77 16.60 8.70
C GLU A 115 3.00 17.51 8.64
N ILE A 116 3.63 17.63 7.47
CA ILE A 116 4.77 18.52 7.20
C ILE A 116 4.41 19.98 7.48
N ASP A 117 3.31 20.47 6.91
CA ASP A 117 2.86 21.87 7.11
C ASP A 117 2.66 22.20 8.59
N ALA A 118 2.15 21.23 9.38
CA ALA A 118 1.96 21.43 10.81
C ALA A 118 3.29 21.51 11.59
N LEU A 119 4.28 20.68 11.21
CA LEU A 119 5.60 20.67 11.80
C LEU A 119 6.39 21.95 11.44
N GLU A 120 6.34 22.37 10.18
CA GLU A 120 6.97 23.60 9.69
C GLU A 120 6.40 24.84 10.40
N LYS A 121 5.06 24.92 10.50
CA LYS A 121 4.37 25.99 11.21
C LYS A 121 4.78 26.08 12.68
N ALA A 122 5.12 24.95 13.30
CA ALA A 122 5.57 24.88 14.69
C ALA A 122 7.11 25.00 14.83
N ASN A 123 7.86 25.17 13.72
CA ASN A 123 9.31 25.18 13.67
C ASN A 123 9.94 23.92 14.28
N ILE A 124 9.33 22.75 14.06
CA ILE A 124 9.81 21.46 14.54
C ILE A 124 10.68 20.82 13.44
N PRO A 125 11.93 20.41 13.74
CA PRO A 125 12.76 19.66 12.82
C PRO A 125 12.10 18.32 12.45
N TYR A 126 12.15 17.95 11.17
CA TYR A 126 11.64 16.66 10.71
C TYR A 126 12.52 16.06 9.62
N GLU A 127 12.46 14.74 9.50
CA GLU A 127 13.08 13.98 8.42
C GLU A 127 12.05 13.01 7.81
N ILE A 128 12.13 12.81 6.49
CA ILE A 128 11.29 11.84 5.79
C ILE A 128 12.18 10.66 5.38
N VAL A 129 11.81 9.48 5.84
CA VAL A 129 12.47 8.22 5.46
C VAL A 129 11.57 7.47 4.49
N PRO A 130 11.98 7.30 3.23
CA PRO A 130 11.16 6.65 2.22
C PRO A 130 10.86 5.19 2.58
N GLY A 131 9.76 4.66 2.05
CA GLY A 131 9.36 3.27 2.17
C GLY A 131 9.05 2.64 0.82
N ILE A 132 8.90 1.33 0.78
CA ILE A 132 8.46 0.62 -0.42
C ILE A 132 6.96 0.81 -0.57
N THR A 133 6.54 1.49 -1.65
CA THR A 133 5.12 1.67 -1.95
C THR A 133 4.49 0.36 -2.44
N THR A 134 3.23 0.12 -2.15
CA THR A 134 2.49 -1.11 -2.49
C THR A 134 2.53 -1.45 -3.98
N ALA A 135 2.54 -0.45 -4.88
CA ALA A 135 2.65 -0.70 -6.32
C ALA A 135 3.92 -1.46 -6.71
N LEU A 136 5.06 -1.12 -6.12
CA LEU A 136 6.32 -1.79 -6.42
C LEU A 136 6.38 -3.18 -5.80
N ALA A 137 5.89 -3.34 -4.58
CA ALA A 137 5.79 -4.65 -3.94
C ALA A 137 4.84 -5.59 -4.71
N ALA A 138 3.68 -5.10 -5.11
CA ALA A 138 2.74 -5.87 -5.94
C ALA A 138 3.37 -6.30 -7.28
N SER A 139 4.14 -5.42 -7.92
CA SER A 139 4.87 -5.76 -9.14
C SER A 139 5.92 -6.85 -8.91
N ALA A 140 6.62 -6.81 -7.78
CA ALA A 140 7.59 -7.84 -7.39
C ALA A 140 6.92 -9.19 -7.13
N GLU A 141 5.82 -9.21 -6.37
CA GLU A 141 5.04 -10.42 -6.08
C GLU A 141 4.46 -11.05 -7.36
N LEU A 142 3.98 -10.24 -8.29
CA LEU A 142 3.53 -10.70 -9.61
C LEU A 142 4.69 -11.14 -10.49
N LYS A 143 5.94 -10.84 -10.15
CA LYS A 143 7.11 -11.01 -11.02
C LYS A 143 6.85 -10.40 -12.40
N GLN A 144 6.28 -9.20 -12.39
CA GLN A 144 5.92 -8.46 -13.61
C GLN A 144 6.25 -6.97 -13.43
N PRO A 145 7.30 -6.50 -14.12
CA PRO A 145 7.61 -5.07 -14.13
C PRO A 145 6.42 -4.25 -14.67
N PRO A 146 6.08 -3.12 -14.05
CA PRO A 146 4.99 -2.26 -14.52
C PRO A 146 5.39 -1.45 -15.76
N THR A 147 6.68 -1.46 -16.12
CA THR A 147 7.21 -0.80 -17.32
C THR A 147 8.02 -1.78 -18.16
N THR A 148 7.88 -1.69 -19.49
CA THR A 148 8.63 -2.50 -20.47
C THR A 148 8.91 -1.64 -21.69
N ARG A 149 10.15 -1.68 -22.21
CA ARG A 149 10.64 -0.74 -23.24
C ARG A 149 9.73 -0.60 -24.45
N GLU A 150 9.15 -1.69 -24.94
CA GLU A 150 8.35 -1.72 -26.17
C GLU A 150 6.84 -1.67 -25.91
N LEU A 151 6.42 -1.91 -24.66
CA LEU A 151 5.01 -2.10 -24.33
C LEU A 151 4.46 -1.00 -23.41
N SER A 152 5.24 -0.53 -22.42
CA SER A 152 4.79 0.52 -21.51
C SER A 152 5.99 1.29 -20.95
N ARG A 153 6.13 2.56 -21.33
CA ARG A 153 7.17 3.45 -20.83
C ARG A 153 6.67 4.42 -19.77
N THR A 154 5.36 4.42 -19.53
CA THR A 154 4.70 5.32 -18.58
C THR A 154 4.03 4.51 -17.49
N LEU A 155 4.29 4.89 -16.24
CA LEU A 155 3.62 4.36 -15.05
C LEU A 155 2.87 5.50 -14.36
N THR A 156 1.57 5.35 -14.19
CA THR A 156 0.73 6.28 -13.45
C THR A 156 0.31 5.64 -12.12
N LEU A 157 0.60 6.32 -11.01
CA LEU A 157 0.07 6.00 -9.69
C LEU A 157 -1.08 6.96 -9.39
N THR A 158 -2.24 6.43 -9.04
CA THR A 158 -3.45 7.26 -8.88
C THR A 158 -4.41 6.71 -7.83
N THR A 159 -5.42 7.53 -7.48
CA THR A 159 -6.61 7.15 -6.71
C THR A 159 -7.84 7.66 -7.45
N LEU A 160 -9.04 7.13 -7.17
CA LEU A 160 -10.26 7.75 -7.70
C LEU A 160 -10.61 9.02 -6.90
N PRO A 161 -11.17 10.05 -7.56
CA PRO A 161 -11.57 10.17 -8.97
C PRO A 161 -10.45 10.63 -9.93
N GLY A 162 -9.24 10.08 -9.81
CA GLY A 162 -8.11 10.49 -10.67
C GLY A 162 -8.38 10.23 -12.16
N ARG A 163 -8.02 11.21 -13.01
CA ARG A 163 -8.04 11.05 -14.47
C ARG A 163 -6.66 10.63 -14.95
N CYS A 164 -6.56 9.45 -15.54
CA CYS A 164 -5.39 9.10 -16.37
C CYS A 164 -5.66 9.60 -17.78
N ALA A 165 -4.81 10.49 -18.31
CA ALA A 165 -4.89 10.83 -19.73
C ALA A 165 -4.65 9.57 -20.56
N HIS A 166 -5.49 9.31 -21.56
CA HIS A 166 -5.31 8.21 -22.49
C HIS A 166 -4.07 8.48 -23.34
N GLU A 167 -3.10 7.64 -23.24
CA GLU A 167 -2.00 7.49 -24.19
C GLU A 167 -1.79 5.99 -24.37
N ASP A 168 -1.62 5.56 -25.61
CA ASP A 168 -1.30 4.17 -25.92
C ASP A 168 -0.05 3.74 -25.13
N HIS A 169 -0.07 2.50 -24.61
CA HIS A 169 1.05 1.90 -23.90
C HIS A 169 1.33 2.42 -22.48
N LYS A 170 0.31 2.72 -21.68
CA LYS A 170 0.45 3.08 -20.26
C LYS A 170 0.09 1.95 -19.32
N THR A 171 0.78 1.91 -18.20
CA THR A 171 0.39 1.15 -17.02
C THR A 171 -0.20 2.11 -15.98
N ALA A 172 -1.39 1.79 -15.46
CA ALA A 172 -2.01 2.53 -14.37
C ALA A 172 -2.14 1.64 -13.13
N ILE A 173 -1.80 2.18 -11.96
CA ILE A 173 -1.96 1.49 -10.68
C ILE A 173 -2.82 2.34 -9.77
N TYR A 174 -3.97 1.79 -9.37
CA TYR A 174 -4.95 2.46 -8.51
C TYR A 174 -4.81 1.99 -7.07
N TYR A 175 -4.66 2.95 -6.18
CA TYR A 175 -4.70 2.78 -4.73
C TYR A 175 -6.10 3.06 -4.21
N MET A 176 -6.46 2.47 -3.07
CA MET A 176 -7.72 2.71 -2.36
C MET A 176 -8.98 2.52 -3.20
N ALA A 177 -8.91 1.68 -4.24
CA ALA A 177 -10.00 1.47 -5.21
C ALA A 177 -10.83 0.21 -4.93
N ARG A 178 -10.67 -0.45 -3.77
CA ARG A 178 -11.34 -1.70 -3.44
C ARG A 178 -12.85 -1.65 -3.65
N ASP A 179 -13.49 -0.61 -3.14
CA ASP A 179 -14.95 -0.46 -3.17
C ASP A 179 -15.44 0.23 -4.46
N GLN A 180 -14.53 0.53 -5.40
CA GLN A 180 -14.79 1.29 -6.62
C GLN A 180 -14.27 0.57 -7.89
N LEU A 181 -14.15 -0.76 -7.87
CA LEU A 181 -13.56 -1.55 -8.97
C LEU A 181 -14.30 -1.33 -10.30
N SER A 182 -15.63 -1.37 -10.28
CA SER A 182 -16.47 -1.13 -11.45
C SER A 182 -16.34 0.30 -11.98
N GLU A 183 -16.14 1.28 -11.08
CA GLU A 183 -15.91 2.69 -11.45
C GLU A 183 -14.54 2.87 -12.11
N VAL A 184 -13.49 2.21 -11.60
CA VAL A 184 -12.16 2.17 -12.24
C VAL A 184 -12.29 1.67 -13.67
N ALA A 185 -12.93 0.52 -13.87
CA ALA A 185 -13.09 -0.09 -15.19
C ALA A 185 -13.89 0.82 -16.14
N THR A 186 -15.03 1.35 -15.67
CA THR A 186 -15.87 2.25 -16.45
C THR A 186 -15.12 3.52 -16.85
N THR A 187 -14.38 4.11 -15.93
CA THR A 187 -13.59 5.33 -16.16
C THR A 187 -12.53 5.08 -17.23
N LEU A 188 -11.76 3.99 -17.13
CA LEU A 188 -10.72 3.67 -18.10
C LEU A 188 -11.27 3.35 -19.49
N ILE A 189 -12.35 2.58 -19.58
CA ILE A 189 -13.01 2.29 -20.87
C ILE A 189 -13.53 3.58 -21.52
N THR A 190 -14.12 4.49 -20.74
CA THR A 190 -14.58 5.79 -21.22
C THR A 190 -13.41 6.67 -21.70
N GLN A 191 -12.22 6.49 -21.11
CA GLN A 191 -11.00 7.17 -21.51
C GLN A 191 -10.31 6.51 -22.72
N GLY A 192 -10.89 5.46 -23.31
CA GLY A 192 -10.40 4.82 -24.53
C GLY A 192 -9.56 3.56 -24.33
N TYR A 193 -9.41 3.07 -23.08
CA TYR A 193 -8.81 1.74 -22.89
C TYR A 193 -9.70 0.66 -23.49
N SER A 194 -9.10 -0.36 -24.10
CA SER A 194 -9.85 -1.52 -24.60
C SER A 194 -10.51 -2.28 -23.46
N ALA A 195 -11.73 -2.76 -23.68
CA ALA A 195 -12.47 -3.57 -22.70
C ALA A 195 -11.73 -4.87 -22.32
N ASP A 196 -10.87 -5.40 -23.20
CA ASP A 196 -10.03 -6.58 -22.98
C ASP A 196 -8.66 -6.27 -22.33
N THR A 197 -8.40 -5.00 -21.99
CA THR A 197 -7.16 -4.61 -21.29
C THR A 197 -7.00 -5.40 -20.00
N PRO A 198 -5.81 -6.01 -19.77
CA PRO A 198 -5.55 -6.80 -18.58
C PRO A 198 -5.57 -5.98 -17.29
N VAL A 199 -6.13 -6.58 -16.25
CA VAL A 199 -6.14 -6.07 -14.88
C VAL A 199 -5.61 -7.14 -13.95
N CYS A 200 -4.66 -6.80 -13.10
CA CYS A 200 -4.27 -7.59 -11.94
C CYS A 200 -4.72 -6.88 -10.67
N LEU A 201 -5.31 -7.65 -9.77
CA LEU A 201 -5.76 -7.18 -8.46
C LEU A 201 -4.96 -7.92 -7.39
N MET A 202 -4.43 -7.19 -6.43
CA MET A 202 -3.71 -7.78 -5.32
C MET A 202 -4.22 -7.24 -4.00
N GLU A 203 -4.62 -8.17 -3.15
CA GLU A 203 -5.07 -7.92 -1.78
C GLU A 203 -3.97 -8.24 -0.79
N SER A 204 -3.82 -7.43 0.26
CA SER A 204 -2.89 -7.66 1.38
C SER A 204 -1.45 -7.95 0.93
N VAL A 205 -0.93 -7.14 0.01
CA VAL A 205 0.39 -7.32 -0.61
C VAL A 205 1.48 -7.52 0.43
N SER A 206 2.32 -8.52 0.20
CA SER A 206 3.43 -8.97 1.06
C SER A 206 3.04 -9.53 2.44
N LEU A 207 1.77 -9.69 2.74
CA LEU A 207 1.29 -10.30 3.98
C LEU A 207 0.94 -11.78 3.77
N PRO A 208 0.88 -12.61 4.84
CA PRO A 208 0.47 -14.02 4.72
C PRO A 208 -0.90 -14.25 4.09
N ALA A 209 -1.81 -13.25 4.20
CA ALA A 209 -3.13 -13.29 3.60
C ALA A 209 -3.18 -12.75 2.16
N GLN A 210 -2.02 -12.53 1.52
CA GLN A 210 -1.94 -12.03 0.15
C GLN A 210 -2.71 -12.92 -0.83
N ARG A 211 -3.48 -12.27 -1.69
CA ARG A 211 -4.21 -12.91 -2.80
C ARG A 211 -4.02 -12.11 -4.07
N SER A 212 -3.99 -12.79 -5.22
CA SER A 212 -3.86 -12.15 -6.53
C SER A 212 -4.87 -12.73 -7.51
N PHE A 213 -5.44 -11.86 -8.32
CA PHE A 213 -6.42 -12.18 -9.35
C PHE A 213 -6.07 -11.45 -10.64
N ALA A 214 -6.47 -12.01 -11.77
CA ALA A 214 -6.39 -11.32 -13.05
C ALA A 214 -7.72 -11.43 -13.78
N CYS A 215 -8.10 -10.35 -14.45
CA CYS A 215 -9.31 -10.25 -15.28
C CYS A 215 -9.08 -9.20 -16.38
N THR A 216 -10.08 -8.97 -17.23
CA THR A 216 -10.12 -7.84 -18.15
C THR A 216 -10.87 -6.67 -17.54
N LEU A 217 -10.76 -5.46 -18.12
CA LEU A 217 -11.57 -4.31 -17.70
C LEU A 217 -13.08 -4.59 -17.82
N ASP A 218 -13.50 -5.31 -18.85
CA ASP A 218 -14.91 -5.67 -19.01
C ASP A 218 -15.40 -6.59 -17.88
N GLN A 219 -14.60 -7.61 -17.54
CA GLN A 219 -14.91 -8.49 -16.41
C GLN A 219 -14.87 -7.74 -15.07
N LEU A 220 -13.95 -6.80 -14.87
CA LEU A 220 -13.91 -5.96 -13.70
C LEU A 220 -15.16 -5.07 -13.57
N ARG A 221 -15.67 -4.59 -14.71
CA ARG A 221 -16.86 -3.72 -14.79
C ARG A 221 -18.14 -4.45 -14.41
N PHE A 222 -18.34 -5.68 -14.92
CA PHE A 222 -19.61 -6.41 -14.81
C PHE A 222 -19.52 -7.67 -13.96
N GLY A 223 -18.30 -8.13 -13.66
CA GLY A 223 -18.06 -9.34 -12.87
C GLY A 223 -18.24 -9.13 -11.38
N ASP A 224 -18.57 -10.20 -10.68
CA ASP A 224 -18.67 -10.24 -9.23
C ASP A 224 -17.29 -10.44 -8.57
N VAL A 225 -16.35 -9.55 -8.95
CA VAL A 225 -14.96 -9.64 -8.49
C VAL A 225 -14.85 -9.38 -6.98
N HIS A 226 -15.79 -8.62 -6.40
CA HIS A 226 -15.81 -8.31 -4.98
C HIS A 226 -15.92 -9.55 -4.09
N ASN A 227 -16.61 -10.60 -4.54
CA ASN A 227 -16.76 -11.85 -3.78
C ASN A 227 -15.46 -12.64 -3.64
N HIS A 228 -14.41 -12.26 -4.36
CA HIS A 228 -13.10 -12.90 -4.27
C HIS A 228 -12.20 -12.31 -3.19
N PHE A 229 -12.56 -11.18 -2.59
CA PHE A 229 -11.74 -10.50 -1.59
C PHE A 229 -12.20 -10.78 -0.16
N LEU A 230 -11.24 -10.73 0.77
CA LEU A 230 -11.52 -10.72 2.19
C LEU A 230 -12.14 -9.37 2.60
N ASP A 231 -13.03 -9.38 3.58
CA ASP A 231 -13.63 -8.15 4.06
C ASP A 231 -12.57 -7.17 4.61
N LYS A 232 -12.67 -5.90 4.17
CA LYS A 232 -11.90 -4.76 4.69
C LYS A 232 -10.38 -4.84 4.49
N GLN A 233 -9.88 -5.72 3.64
CA GLN A 233 -8.44 -5.74 3.31
C GLN A 233 -8.12 -4.75 2.18
N PRO A 234 -6.92 -4.11 2.18
CA PRO A 234 -6.52 -3.20 1.12
C PRO A 234 -6.27 -3.95 -0.19
N VAL A 235 -6.73 -3.36 -1.29
CA VAL A 235 -6.53 -3.89 -2.66
C VAL A 235 -5.84 -2.83 -3.51
N VAL A 236 -4.84 -3.24 -4.28
CA VAL A 236 -4.24 -2.46 -5.36
C VAL A 236 -4.70 -3.01 -6.70
N VAL A 237 -5.07 -2.12 -7.62
CA VAL A 237 -5.57 -2.46 -8.96
C VAL A 237 -4.53 -2.02 -10.00
N MET A 238 -4.03 -2.96 -10.79
CA MET A 238 -2.93 -2.76 -11.72
C MET A 238 -3.43 -3.03 -13.14
N VAL A 239 -3.44 -2.01 -14.00
CA VAL A 239 -4.06 -2.06 -15.34
C VAL A 239 -3.02 -1.79 -16.42
N GLY A 240 -3.00 -2.59 -17.48
CA GLY A 240 -2.14 -2.36 -18.63
C GLY A 240 -1.73 -3.64 -19.36
N GLU A 241 -1.31 -3.48 -20.61
CA GLU A 241 -0.89 -4.58 -21.48
C GLU A 241 0.30 -5.39 -20.93
N VAL A 242 1.11 -4.82 -20.08
CA VAL A 242 2.23 -5.52 -19.40
C VAL A 242 1.75 -6.74 -18.61
N TYR A 243 0.47 -6.78 -18.22
CA TYR A 243 -0.12 -7.86 -17.44
C TYR A 243 -0.79 -8.94 -18.31
N ARG A 244 -0.74 -8.86 -19.66
CA ARG A 244 -1.42 -9.82 -20.59
C ARG A 244 -1.08 -11.28 -20.29
N LYS A 245 0.18 -11.58 -19.99
CA LYS A 245 0.60 -12.94 -19.63
C LYS A 245 0.00 -13.42 -18.30
N LYS A 246 -0.36 -12.50 -17.39
CA LYS A 246 -0.94 -12.85 -16.10
C LYS A 246 -2.39 -13.29 -16.19
N LEU A 247 -3.15 -12.83 -17.18
CA LEU A 247 -4.48 -13.36 -17.48
C LEU A 247 -4.44 -14.89 -17.67
N GLN A 248 -3.43 -15.40 -18.38
CA GLN A 248 -3.31 -16.83 -18.66
C GLN A 248 -2.91 -17.66 -17.43
N THR A 249 -2.19 -17.07 -16.46
CA THR A 249 -1.63 -17.79 -15.31
C THR A 249 -2.45 -17.63 -14.03
N LEU A 250 -3.16 -16.50 -13.86
CA LEU A 250 -3.96 -16.20 -12.68
C LEU A 250 -5.47 -16.37 -12.91
N PHE A 251 -5.88 -16.59 -14.16
CA PHE A 251 -7.27 -16.72 -14.60
C PHE A 251 -7.98 -18.07 -14.36
N PRO A 252 -7.33 -19.21 -14.08
CA PRO A 252 -8.02 -20.52 -13.98
C PRO A 252 -9.13 -20.58 -12.93
N PHE A 253 -9.28 -19.54 -12.10
CA PHE A 253 -10.23 -19.57 -10.97
C PHE A 253 -11.68 -19.21 -11.36
N ILE A 254 -11.90 -18.45 -12.44
CA ILE A 254 -13.26 -18.03 -12.84
C ILE A 254 -13.94 -19.07 -13.73
N GLU A 255 -13.20 -19.77 -14.57
CA GLU A 255 -13.77 -20.82 -15.44
C GLU A 255 -14.23 -22.07 -14.66
N SER A 256 -13.55 -22.44 -13.57
CA SER A 256 -13.91 -23.62 -12.80
C SER A 256 -15.25 -23.47 -12.05
N GLN A 257 -15.65 -22.27 -11.65
CA GLN A 257 -16.94 -22.06 -10.95
C GLN A 257 -18.13 -22.01 -11.94
N ASN A 258 -17.94 -21.47 -13.15
CA ASN A 258 -18.98 -21.51 -14.17
C ASN A 258 -19.26 -22.93 -14.67
N HIS A 259 -18.23 -23.77 -14.74
CA HIS A 259 -18.40 -25.19 -15.10
C HIS A 259 -19.13 -25.99 -14.01
N PHE A 260 -18.85 -25.68 -12.72
CA PHE A 260 -19.51 -26.34 -11.57
C PHE A 260 -20.98 -25.94 -11.46
N ASN A 261 -21.32 -24.67 -11.70
CA ASN A 261 -22.70 -24.17 -11.66
C ASN A 261 -23.55 -24.63 -12.86
N LEU A 262 -22.93 -24.92 -14.02
CA LEU A 262 -23.61 -25.50 -15.19
C LEU A 262 -23.92 -27.00 -14.98
N LEU A 263 -23.04 -27.73 -14.27
CA LEU A 263 -23.27 -29.13 -13.95
C LEU A 263 -24.32 -29.34 -12.85
N GLN A 264 -24.48 -28.38 -11.93
CA GLN A 264 -25.55 -28.44 -10.89
C GLN A 264 -26.93 -28.01 -11.41
N LYS A 265 -27.02 -27.31 -12.55
CA LYS A 265 -28.31 -26.99 -13.21
C LYS A 265 -28.77 -28.02 -14.21
N ALA A 266 -27.93 -29.03 -14.50
CA ALA A 266 -28.20 -30.11 -15.44
C ALA A 266 -28.47 -31.46 -14.73
N SER A 267 -28.49 -31.49 -13.40
CA SER A 267 -28.91 -32.61 -12.56
C SER A 267 -30.18 -32.22 -11.79
#